data_3e30ca4d7461d0f06b462e000a2ea1d9
#
_entry.id   3e30ca4d7461d0f06b462e000a2ea1d9
#
_cell.length_a   1.000
_cell.length_b   1.000
_cell.length_c   1.000
_cell.angle_alpha   90.00
_cell.angle_beta   90.00
_cell.angle_gamma   90.00
#
_symmetry.space_group_name_H-M   'P 1'
#
loop_
_entity.id
_entity.type
_entity.pdbx_description
1 polymer ?
#
loop_
_entity_poly.entity_id
_entity_poly.type
_entity_poly.pdbx_seq_one_letter_code
_entity_poly.pdbx_strand_id
1 'polypeptide(L)'
;MPTVELRSSPVSPEDTPARIHVREAGAGPAVVILHSGWGYEAYPFDDAIAALAPRHRVVAPDRVGYGRSGRIAALPRGFHRFMAEETLAVMDALGIREASLWGHSDGAVVAAHLAFLAPERVRALVFEATHYFAFKRASVEFFETAVRDPERFGPAVVEACRRDHGESWREVLAAGGWAWLDIVDEGRRGRHDVYGGRLAEVRAPALLLHGARDPRTEPGEVEAALAALPRGRIEWVDAGHSPHTSREAARAIAAAVEFLEGRGWPPAA
;
A
#
# COMPACT_ATOMS: atom_id res chain seq x y z
N MET A 1 -1.97 -13.09 17.44
CA MET A 1 -1.24 -12.32 16.41
C MET A 1 -0.27 -11.41 17.14
N PRO A 2 0.99 -11.33 16.71
CA PRO A 2 1.99 -10.53 17.41
C PRO A 2 1.67 -9.03 17.33
N THR A 3 2.16 -8.32 18.32
CA THR A 3 2.12 -6.86 18.38
C THR A 3 3.56 -6.38 18.49
N VAL A 4 3.92 -5.38 17.70
CA VAL A 4 5.22 -4.72 17.75
C VAL A 4 5.07 -3.40 18.49
N GLU A 5 5.87 -3.20 19.53
CA GLU A 5 5.95 -1.92 20.23
C GLU A 5 7.11 -1.11 19.65
N LEU A 6 6.80 0.02 19.04
CA LEU A 6 7.79 0.99 18.58
C LEU A 6 7.96 2.08 19.64
N ARG A 7 9.20 2.47 19.89
CA ARG A 7 9.49 3.56 20.85
C ARG A 7 8.87 4.88 20.42
N SER A 8 8.78 5.10 19.13
CA SER A 8 8.12 6.24 18.50
C SER A 8 7.58 5.82 17.15
N SER A 9 6.54 6.53 16.67
CA SER A 9 6.07 6.40 15.29
C SER A 9 6.34 7.71 14.55
N PRO A 10 7.05 7.67 13.42
CA PRO A 10 7.28 8.86 12.60
C PRO A 10 5.99 9.44 12.00
N VAL A 11 4.89 8.69 12.04
CA VAL A 11 3.56 9.16 11.61
C VAL A 11 2.89 10.01 12.69
N SER A 12 3.25 9.80 13.96
CA SER A 12 2.69 10.56 15.08
C SER A 12 3.39 11.92 15.24
N PRO A 13 2.62 13.02 15.35
CA PRO A 13 3.21 14.37 15.45
C PRO A 13 4.13 14.57 16.65
N GLU A 14 3.97 13.78 17.70
CA GLU A 14 4.68 13.94 18.97
C GLU A 14 5.73 12.85 19.22
N ASP A 15 6.10 12.11 18.17
CA ASP A 15 7.05 10.98 18.29
C ASP A 15 6.71 10.01 19.44
N THR A 16 5.41 9.77 19.61
CA THR A 16 4.88 8.94 20.69
C THR A 16 5.07 7.45 20.41
N PRO A 17 5.21 6.63 21.45
CA PRO A 17 5.23 5.18 21.30
C PRO A 17 4.01 4.67 20.53
N ALA A 18 4.24 3.77 19.60
CA ALA A 18 3.18 3.18 18.80
C ALA A 18 3.13 1.66 18.96
N ARG A 19 1.93 1.15 19.09
CA ARG A 19 1.64 -0.28 19.06
C ARG A 19 1.13 -0.67 17.69
N ILE A 20 1.88 -1.52 17.00
CA ILE A 20 1.56 -1.98 15.65
C ILE A 20 1.08 -3.44 15.74
N HIS A 21 -0.15 -3.66 15.33
CA HIS A 21 -0.68 -5.00 15.15
C HIS A 21 -0.12 -5.62 13.87
N VAL A 22 0.29 -6.89 13.93
CA VAL A 22 0.91 -7.58 12.79
C VAL A 22 0.23 -8.93 12.56
N ARG A 23 -0.15 -9.18 11.31
CA ARG A 23 -0.48 -10.53 10.84
C ARG A 23 0.79 -11.17 10.35
N GLU A 24 1.08 -12.39 10.79
CA GLU A 24 2.29 -13.12 10.40
C GLU A 24 1.95 -14.57 10.08
N ALA A 25 2.52 -15.07 8.99
CA ALA A 25 2.36 -16.46 8.55
C ALA A 25 3.62 -16.97 7.81
N GLY A 26 3.84 -18.28 7.89
CA GLY A 26 4.91 -18.95 7.18
C GLY A 26 6.32 -18.69 7.73
N ALA A 27 7.31 -19.13 6.96
CA ALA A 27 8.73 -18.96 7.26
C ALA A 27 9.53 -18.89 5.94
N GLY A 28 10.74 -18.29 5.99
CA GLY A 28 11.61 -18.15 4.81
C GLY A 28 11.89 -16.68 4.48
N PRO A 29 12.21 -16.35 3.21
CA PRO A 29 12.40 -14.98 2.78
C PRO A 29 11.17 -14.11 3.10
N ALA A 30 11.41 -12.90 3.61
CA ALA A 30 10.31 -12.05 4.06
C ALA A 30 9.54 -11.40 2.90
N VAL A 31 8.22 -11.36 3.02
CA VAL A 31 7.32 -10.54 2.23
C VAL A 31 6.52 -9.66 3.17
N VAL A 32 6.62 -8.33 2.99
CA VAL A 32 5.81 -7.37 3.74
C VAL A 32 4.65 -6.90 2.88
N ILE A 33 3.42 -7.08 3.38
CA ILE A 33 2.19 -6.64 2.71
C ILE A 33 1.75 -5.32 3.34
N LEU A 34 1.48 -4.33 2.48
CA LEU A 34 1.04 -2.99 2.87
C LEU A 34 -0.39 -2.76 2.35
N HIS A 35 -1.34 -2.70 3.27
CA HIS A 35 -2.76 -2.52 2.97
C HIS A 35 -3.08 -1.16 2.34
N SER A 36 -4.29 -1.03 1.78
CA SER A 36 -4.80 0.21 1.18
C SER A 36 -5.02 1.34 2.21
N GLY A 37 -5.42 2.52 1.73
CA GLY A 37 -5.80 3.66 2.56
C GLY A 37 -7.10 3.48 3.38
N TRP A 38 -7.78 2.34 3.24
CA TRP A 38 -8.97 1.98 4.02
C TRP A 38 -8.72 0.90 5.08
N GLY A 39 -7.46 0.49 5.26
CA GLY A 39 -7.09 -0.57 6.16
C GLY A 39 -7.08 -1.95 5.50
N TYR A 40 -7.04 -2.99 6.31
CA TYR A 40 -6.90 -4.37 5.86
C TYR A 40 -8.23 -5.00 5.42
N GLU A 41 -9.30 -4.82 6.23
CA GLU A 41 -10.57 -5.54 6.05
C GLU A 41 -11.36 -5.13 4.79
N ALA A 42 -11.09 -3.93 4.25
CA ALA A 42 -11.72 -3.49 3.01
C ALA A 42 -11.23 -4.28 1.78
N TYR A 43 -9.98 -4.71 1.81
CA TYR A 43 -9.33 -5.49 0.75
C TYR A 43 -8.36 -6.49 1.40
N PRO A 44 -8.88 -7.59 2.00
CA PRO A 44 -8.08 -8.51 2.79
C PRO A 44 -7.12 -9.33 1.93
N PHE A 45 -5.91 -9.54 2.45
CA PHE A 45 -4.85 -10.31 1.78
C PHE A 45 -4.80 -11.77 2.22
N ASP A 46 -5.84 -12.30 2.85
CA ASP A 46 -5.82 -13.66 3.42
C ASP A 46 -5.44 -14.72 2.38
N ASP A 47 -6.02 -14.68 1.18
CA ASP A 47 -5.70 -15.64 0.11
C ASP A 47 -4.26 -15.45 -0.40
N ALA A 48 -3.77 -14.21 -0.50
CA ALA A 48 -2.40 -13.92 -0.89
C ALA A 48 -1.41 -14.39 0.19
N ILE A 49 -1.73 -14.17 1.47
CA ILE A 49 -0.94 -14.68 2.60
C ILE A 49 -0.90 -16.21 2.57
N ALA A 50 -2.04 -16.87 2.36
CA ALA A 50 -2.11 -18.33 2.27
C ALA A 50 -1.27 -18.89 1.10
N ALA A 51 -1.25 -18.18 -0.04
CA ALA A 51 -0.45 -18.58 -1.20
C ALA A 51 1.06 -18.36 -0.99
N LEU A 52 1.48 -17.34 -0.26
CA LEU A 52 2.88 -17.02 0.02
C LEU A 52 3.47 -17.81 1.19
N ALA A 53 2.70 -18.08 2.24
CA ALA A 53 3.16 -18.66 3.49
C ALA A 53 3.89 -20.02 3.38
N PRO A 54 3.60 -20.89 2.39
CA PRO A 54 4.37 -22.12 2.23
C PRO A 54 5.87 -21.94 1.96
N ARG A 55 6.28 -20.78 1.46
CA ARG A 55 7.68 -20.50 1.06
C ARG A 55 8.25 -19.18 1.58
N HIS A 56 7.40 -18.35 2.21
CA HIS A 56 7.79 -17.01 2.67
C HIS A 56 7.33 -16.78 4.10
N ARG A 57 8.10 -15.97 4.82
CA ARG A 57 7.63 -15.31 6.04
C ARG A 57 6.84 -14.08 5.62
N VAL A 58 5.53 -14.17 5.69
CA VAL A 58 4.63 -13.06 5.32
C VAL A 58 4.31 -12.23 6.55
N VAL A 59 4.46 -10.92 6.44
CA VAL A 59 4.20 -9.95 7.50
C VAL A 59 3.29 -8.86 6.96
N ALA A 60 2.11 -8.67 7.57
CA ALA A 60 1.15 -7.65 7.18
C ALA A 60 0.79 -6.79 8.39
N PRO A 61 1.47 -5.64 8.59
CA PRO A 61 1.16 -4.72 9.68
C PRO A 61 -0.10 -3.92 9.37
N ASP A 62 -0.93 -3.71 10.37
CA ASP A 62 -1.85 -2.57 10.37
C ASP A 62 -1.01 -1.32 10.63
N ARG A 63 -0.89 -0.42 9.66
CA ARG A 63 -0.14 0.83 9.85
C ARG A 63 -0.76 1.65 10.99
N VAL A 64 0.02 2.49 11.67
CA VAL A 64 -0.53 3.36 12.72
C VAL A 64 -1.69 4.19 12.17
N GLY A 65 -2.73 4.34 12.94
CA GLY A 65 -4.00 4.95 12.54
C GLY A 65 -5.03 3.96 11.99
N TYR A 66 -4.62 2.75 11.59
CA TYR A 66 -5.50 1.74 10.99
C TYR A 66 -5.67 0.48 11.83
N GLY A 67 -6.73 -0.25 11.55
CA GLY A 67 -6.97 -1.58 12.07
C GLY A 67 -6.89 -1.65 13.59
N ARG A 68 -6.08 -2.56 14.10
CA ARG A 68 -5.85 -2.79 15.53
C ARG A 68 -4.64 -2.06 16.09
N SER A 69 -3.95 -1.30 15.26
CA SER A 69 -2.81 -0.46 15.66
C SER A 69 -3.25 0.81 16.39
N GLY A 70 -2.29 1.52 16.97
CA GLY A 70 -2.52 2.77 17.67
C GLY A 70 -3.26 3.80 16.80
N ARG A 71 -4.15 4.58 17.41
CA ARG A 71 -4.92 5.62 16.70
C ARG A 71 -4.12 6.91 16.60
N ILE A 72 -4.34 7.64 15.52
CA ILE A 72 -3.85 9.01 15.31
C ILE A 72 -5.01 9.89 14.87
N ALA A 73 -4.95 11.18 15.19
CA ALA A 73 -6.01 12.12 14.87
C ALA A 73 -5.99 12.57 13.39
N ALA A 74 -4.83 12.62 12.78
CA ALA A 74 -4.65 13.04 11.39
C ALA A 74 -3.36 12.44 10.80
N LEU A 75 -3.32 12.29 9.49
CA LEU A 75 -2.11 11.92 8.76
C LEU A 75 -1.30 13.19 8.46
N PRO A 76 0.01 13.21 8.73
CA PRO A 76 0.86 14.36 8.42
C PRO A 76 1.07 14.53 6.92
N ARG A 77 1.42 15.72 6.48
CA ARG A 77 1.85 15.94 5.09
C ARG A 77 3.01 15.04 4.74
N GLY A 78 2.94 14.43 3.55
CA GLY A 78 3.95 13.43 3.14
C GLY A 78 3.88 12.12 3.92
N PHE A 79 2.74 11.78 4.47
CA PHE A 79 2.50 10.62 5.32
C PHE A 79 3.00 9.30 4.74
N HIS A 80 3.01 9.12 3.43
CA HIS A 80 3.56 7.91 2.79
C HIS A 80 5.03 7.68 3.16
N ARG A 81 5.83 8.74 3.21
CA ARG A 81 7.23 8.64 3.64
C ARG A 81 7.31 8.22 5.11
N PHE A 82 6.55 8.84 5.98
CA PHE A 82 6.55 8.51 7.41
C PHE A 82 6.04 7.08 7.66
N MET A 83 5.04 6.62 6.90
CA MET A 83 4.58 5.23 6.94
C MET A 83 5.64 4.24 6.42
N ALA A 84 6.46 4.64 5.47
CA ALA A 84 7.60 3.85 5.03
C ALA A 84 8.69 3.76 6.12
N GLU A 85 9.00 4.86 6.81
CA GLU A 85 9.90 4.89 7.96
C GLU A 85 9.37 4.01 9.12
N GLU A 86 8.06 4.04 9.39
CA GLU A 86 7.41 3.15 10.36
C GLU A 86 7.51 1.69 9.94
N THR A 87 7.29 1.39 8.65
CA THR A 87 7.43 0.03 8.12
C THR A 87 8.86 -0.50 8.29
N LEU A 88 9.87 0.34 8.07
CA LEU A 88 11.28 -0.01 8.35
C LEU A 88 11.50 -0.33 9.84
N ALA A 89 10.94 0.49 10.73
CA ALA A 89 11.03 0.25 12.18
C ALA A 89 10.33 -1.07 12.60
N VAL A 90 9.20 -1.39 11.98
CA VAL A 90 8.52 -2.70 12.17
C VAL A 90 9.41 -3.85 11.66
N MET A 91 10.01 -3.71 10.48
CA MET A 91 10.95 -4.71 9.96
C MET A 91 12.13 -4.92 10.90
N ASP A 92 12.71 -3.85 11.44
CA ASP A 92 13.83 -3.92 12.39
C ASP A 92 13.43 -4.63 13.68
N ALA A 93 12.28 -4.28 14.26
CA ALA A 93 11.75 -4.92 15.47
C ALA A 93 11.46 -6.42 15.29
N LEU A 94 11.11 -6.84 14.06
CA LEU A 94 10.89 -8.24 13.69
C LEU A 94 12.15 -8.97 13.21
N GLY A 95 13.31 -8.31 13.19
CA GLY A 95 14.57 -8.87 12.71
C GLY A 95 14.59 -9.13 11.20
N ILE A 96 13.78 -8.42 10.42
CA ILE A 96 13.74 -8.53 8.97
C ILE A 96 14.74 -7.57 8.37
N ARG A 97 15.85 -8.08 7.85
CA ARG A 97 16.92 -7.26 7.24
C ARG A 97 16.57 -6.79 5.84
N GLU A 98 15.91 -7.63 5.07
CA GLU A 98 15.43 -7.33 3.71
C GLU A 98 14.12 -8.06 3.45
N ALA A 99 13.26 -7.48 2.60
CA ALA A 99 11.98 -8.06 2.23
C ALA A 99 11.62 -7.75 0.79
N SER A 100 10.77 -8.58 0.19
CA SER A 100 9.94 -8.16 -0.92
C SER A 100 8.71 -7.44 -0.37
N LEU A 101 8.18 -6.47 -1.12
CA LEU A 101 7.02 -5.68 -0.68
C LEU A 101 5.86 -5.90 -1.65
N TRP A 102 4.67 -6.09 -1.11
CA TRP A 102 3.43 -6.05 -1.88
C TRP A 102 2.52 -4.98 -1.31
N GLY A 103 2.41 -3.85 -2.00
CA GLY A 103 1.54 -2.74 -1.61
C GLY A 103 0.31 -2.64 -2.51
N HIS A 104 -0.86 -2.45 -1.91
CA HIS A 104 -2.11 -2.17 -2.62
C HIS A 104 -2.49 -0.70 -2.47
N SER A 105 -2.77 -0.03 -3.60
CA SER A 105 -3.25 1.35 -3.62
C SER A 105 -2.30 2.29 -2.86
N ASP A 106 -2.74 2.88 -1.77
CA ASP A 106 -1.96 3.67 -0.83
C ASP A 106 -0.69 2.94 -0.33
N GLY A 107 -0.83 1.65 -0.01
CA GLY A 107 0.30 0.80 0.39
C GLY A 107 1.35 0.63 -0.69
N ALA A 108 0.99 0.73 -1.98
CA ALA A 108 1.96 0.71 -3.07
C ALA A 108 2.81 2.00 -3.08
N VAL A 109 2.22 3.14 -2.77
CA VAL A 109 2.97 4.41 -2.62
C VAL A 109 3.91 4.34 -1.43
N VAL A 110 3.47 3.77 -0.30
CA VAL A 110 4.34 3.53 0.87
C VAL A 110 5.52 2.61 0.50
N ALA A 111 5.26 1.52 -0.24
CA ALA A 111 6.31 0.59 -0.69
C ALA A 111 7.38 1.28 -1.54
N ALA A 112 6.98 2.20 -2.44
CA ALA A 112 7.92 3.00 -3.21
C ALA A 112 8.77 3.90 -2.31
N HIS A 113 8.15 4.60 -1.34
CA HIS A 113 8.90 5.42 -0.39
C HIS A 113 9.90 4.61 0.43
N LEU A 114 9.57 3.36 0.80
CA LEU A 114 10.51 2.48 1.47
C LEU A 114 11.70 2.15 0.57
N ALA A 115 11.44 1.88 -0.72
CA ALA A 115 12.52 1.65 -1.70
C ALA A 115 13.40 2.89 -1.96
N PHE A 116 12.89 4.11 -1.75
CA PHE A 116 13.69 5.34 -1.80
C PHE A 116 14.54 5.54 -0.56
N LEU A 117 14.01 5.17 0.62
CA LEU A 117 14.68 5.38 1.90
C LEU A 117 15.78 4.35 2.16
N ALA A 118 15.53 3.09 1.80
CA ALA A 118 16.40 1.96 2.09
C ALA A 118 16.40 0.95 0.94
N PRO A 119 16.95 1.30 -0.23
CA PRO A 119 16.90 0.46 -1.43
C PRO A 119 17.55 -0.93 -1.23
N GLU A 120 18.52 -1.04 -0.34
CA GLU A 120 19.19 -2.29 0.02
C GLU A 120 18.31 -3.23 0.87
N ARG A 121 17.22 -2.71 1.43
CA ARG A 121 16.25 -3.47 2.23
C ARG A 121 15.14 -4.08 1.37
N VAL A 122 15.06 -3.73 0.06
CA VAL A 122 13.96 -4.09 -0.84
C VAL A 122 14.45 -5.03 -1.95
N ARG A 123 13.94 -6.26 -1.97
CA ARG A 123 14.27 -7.29 -2.96
C ARG A 123 13.47 -7.18 -4.24
N ALA A 124 12.17 -7.00 -4.11
CA ALA A 124 11.20 -6.86 -5.21
C ALA A 124 9.98 -6.10 -4.74
N LEU A 125 9.23 -5.51 -5.67
CA LEU A 125 8.06 -4.68 -5.40
C LEU A 125 6.86 -5.15 -6.24
N VAL A 126 5.73 -5.45 -5.60
CA VAL A 126 4.43 -5.54 -6.29
C VAL A 126 3.66 -4.26 -5.96
N PHE A 127 3.44 -3.45 -6.97
CA PHE A 127 2.61 -2.25 -6.94
C PHE A 127 1.23 -2.59 -7.47
N GLU A 128 0.32 -2.97 -6.60
CA GLU A 128 -1.05 -3.28 -6.97
C GLU A 128 -1.91 -2.03 -6.95
N ALA A 129 -2.58 -1.73 -8.07
CA ALA A 129 -3.46 -0.57 -8.24
C ALA A 129 -2.82 0.74 -7.75
N THR A 130 -1.54 0.94 -8.06
CA THR A 130 -0.79 2.10 -7.59
C THR A 130 -1.30 3.39 -8.23
N HIS A 131 -1.13 4.49 -7.53
CA HIS A 131 -1.37 5.83 -8.06
C HIS A 131 -0.08 6.42 -8.59
N TYR A 132 -0.18 7.22 -9.65
CA TYR A 132 0.96 7.96 -10.19
C TYR A 132 0.70 9.46 -10.23
N PHE A 133 -0.36 9.90 -10.91
CA PHE A 133 -0.66 11.33 -10.98
C PHE A 133 -1.14 11.89 -9.64
N ALA A 134 -0.58 13.03 -9.23
CA ALA A 134 -0.98 13.71 -8.02
C ALA A 134 -2.39 14.32 -8.13
N PHE A 135 -2.74 14.85 -9.31
CA PHE A 135 -4.09 15.33 -9.60
C PHE A 135 -4.86 14.34 -10.47
N LYS A 136 -6.00 13.88 -9.98
CA LYS A 136 -6.96 13.01 -10.70
C LYS A 136 -8.39 13.43 -10.36
N ARG A 137 -9.25 13.57 -11.36
CA ARG A 137 -10.67 13.93 -11.14
C ARG A 137 -11.40 12.89 -10.30
N ALA A 138 -11.26 11.62 -10.66
CA ALA A 138 -11.88 10.52 -9.93
C ALA A 138 -11.44 10.47 -8.46
N SER A 139 -10.17 10.83 -8.17
CA SER A 139 -9.66 10.90 -6.80
C SER A 139 -10.27 12.03 -5.99
N VAL A 140 -10.55 13.19 -6.58
CA VAL A 140 -11.20 14.31 -5.89
C VAL A 140 -12.54 13.88 -5.31
N GLU A 141 -13.45 13.40 -6.16
CA GLU A 141 -14.80 12.98 -5.73
C GLU A 141 -14.73 11.85 -4.70
N PHE A 142 -13.86 10.89 -4.93
CA PHE A 142 -13.68 9.75 -4.03
C PHE A 142 -13.25 10.20 -2.62
N PHE A 143 -12.22 11.04 -2.52
CA PHE A 143 -11.71 11.49 -1.22
C PHE A 143 -12.63 12.51 -0.55
N GLU A 144 -13.33 13.37 -1.31
CA GLU A 144 -14.40 14.20 -0.75
C GLU A 144 -15.54 13.36 -0.17
N THR A 145 -15.91 12.25 -0.82
CA THR A 145 -16.90 11.30 -0.29
C THR A 145 -16.38 10.66 1.00
N ALA A 146 -15.13 10.23 1.06
CA ALA A 146 -14.53 9.65 2.26
C ALA A 146 -14.57 10.60 3.46
N VAL A 147 -14.43 11.90 3.20
CA VAL A 147 -14.45 12.94 4.25
C VAL A 147 -15.86 13.32 4.69
N ARG A 148 -16.79 13.47 3.73
CA ARG A 148 -18.09 14.13 3.99
C ARG A 148 -19.23 13.15 4.21
N ASP A 149 -19.23 12.03 3.50
CA ASP A 149 -20.34 11.08 3.47
C ASP A 149 -19.85 9.66 3.09
N PRO A 150 -19.02 9.04 3.96
CA PRO A 150 -18.41 7.74 3.64
C PRO A 150 -19.43 6.60 3.52
N GLU A 151 -20.64 6.77 3.99
CA GLU A 151 -21.75 5.82 3.81
C GLU A 151 -22.10 5.60 2.33
N ARG A 152 -21.85 6.57 1.47
CA ARG A 152 -22.05 6.47 0.02
C ARG A 152 -21.18 5.40 -0.66
N PHE A 153 -20.13 4.92 -0.02
CA PHE A 153 -19.36 3.78 -0.53
C PHE A 153 -20.14 2.46 -0.43
N GLY A 154 -21.29 2.47 0.24
CA GLY A 154 -22.21 1.36 0.34
C GLY A 154 -21.96 0.45 1.56
N PRO A 155 -22.97 -0.41 1.88
CA PRO A 155 -23.00 -1.13 3.15
C PRO A 155 -21.84 -2.11 3.32
N ALA A 156 -21.35 -2.73 2.24
CA ALA A 156 -20.25 -3.68 2.32
C ALA A 156 -18.92 -3.01 2.73
N VAL A 157 -18.65 -1.82 2.18
CA VAL A 157 -17.45 -1.03 2.53
C VAL A 157 -17.56 -0.52 3.96
N VAL A 158 -18.71 0.03 4.34
CA VAL A 158 -18.96 0.52 5.70
C VAL A 158 -18.77 -0.58 6.73
N GLU A 159 -19.30 -1.77 6.46
CA GLU A 159 -19.15 -2.92 7.37
C GLU A 159 -17.69 -3.40 7.48
N ALA A 160 -16.95 -3.43 6.36
CA ALA A 160 -15.53 -3.77 6.37
C ALA A 160 -14.73 -2.74 7.20
N CYS A 161 -14.97 -1.45 7.00
CA CYS A 161 -14.32 -0.39 7.78
C CYS A 161 -14.67 -0.46 9.28
N ARG A 162 -15.93 -0.79 9.62
CA ARG A 162 -16.33 -0.99 11.02
C ARG A 162 -15.62 -2.19 11.67
N ARG A 163 -15.50 -3.30 10.95
CA ARG A 163 -14.75 -4.48 11.45
C ARG A 163 -13.29 -4.14 11.72
N ASP A 164 -12.69 -3.34 10.85
CA ASP A 164 -11.27 -2.99 10.95
C ASP A 164 -11.00 -1.93 12.02
N HIS A 165 -11.81 -0.86 12.05
CA HIS A 165 -11.54 0.34 12.83
C HIS A 165 -12.47 0.56 14.03
N GLY A 166 -13.50 -0.27 14.19
CA GLY A 166 -14.52 -0.10 15.23
C GLY A 166 -15.30 1.21 15.05
N GLU A 167 -15.61 1.87 16.15
CA GLU A 167 -16.37 3.12 16.14
C GLU A 167 -15.65 4.30 15.47
N SER A 168 -14.32 4.25 15.38
CA SER A 168 -13.49 5.29 14.75
C SER A 168 -13.38 5.19 13.22
N TRP A 169 -14.16 4.34 12.58
CA TRP A 169 -13.99 4.08 11.14
C TRP A 169 -14.19 5.34 10.26
N ARG A 170 -15.11 6.26 10.66
CA ARG A 170 -15.32 7.51 9.91
C ARG A 170 -14.13 8.44 10.00
N GLU A 171 -13.59 8.58 11.21
CA GLU A 171 -12.40 9.40 11.47
C GLU A 171 -11.19 8.88 10.72
N VAL A 172 -11.02 7.56 10.63
CA VAL A 172 -9.93 6.93 9.87
C VAL A 172 -10.08 7.22 8.37
N LEU A 173 -11.26 7.03 7.80
CA LEU A 173 -11.52 7.35 6.39
C LEU A 173 -11.34 8.84 6.10
N ALA A 174 -11.84 9.70 6.98
CA ALA A 174 -11.70 11.14 6.84
C ALA A 174 -10.23 11.59 6.91
N ALA A 175 -9.44 11.06 7.85
CA ALA A 175 -8.02 11.37 7.96
C ALA A 175 -7.26 11.02 6.66
N GLY A 176 -7.49 9.82 6.11
CA GLY A 176 -6.95 9.41 4.81
C GLY A 176 -7.45 10.30 3.66
N GLY A 177 -8.74 10.61 3.65
CA GLY A 177 -9.37 11.49 2.66
C GLY A 177 -8.74 12.88 2.63
N TRP A 178 -8.57 13.52 3.79
CA TRP A 178 -7.92 14.83 3.88
C TRP A 178 -6.48 14.80 3.41
N ALA A 179 -5.70 13.80 3.82
CA ALA A 179 -4.30 13.66 3.42
C ALA A 179 -4.15 13.50 1.89
N TRP A 180 -5.05 12.77 1.25
CA TRP A 180 -5.07 12.66 -0.21
C TRP A 180 -5.58 13.92 -0.92
N LEU A 181 -6.53 14.66 -0.35
CA LEU A 181 -6.96 15.95 -0.89
C LEU A 181 -5.83 16.99 -0.85
N ASP A 182 -4.96 16.95 0.16
CA ASP A 182 -3.73 17.75 0.17
C ASP A 182 -2.80 17.41 -1.01
N ILE A 183 -2.64 16.12 -1.35
CA ILE A 183 -1.86 15.67 -2.51
C ILE A 183 -2.50 16.16 -3.82
N VAL A 184 -3.83 16.07 -3.93
CA VAL A 184 -4.59 16.60 -5.08
C VAL A 184 -4.36 18.09 -5.24
N ASP A 185 -4.37 18.87 -4.14
CA ASP A 185 -4.12 20.30 -4.19
C ASP A 185 -2.67 20.64 -4.56
N GLU A 186 -1.71 19.84 -4.14
CA GLU A 186 -0.33 19.94 -4.63
C GLU A 186 -0.24 19.67 -6.13
N GLY A 187 -1.02 18.67 -6.62
CA GLY A 187 -1.13 18.38 -8.05
C GLY A 187 -1.69 19.55 -8.86
N ARG A 188 -2.73 20.22 -8.35
CA ARG A 188 -3.27 21.47 -8.95
C ARG A 188 -2.26 22.60 -9.00
N ARG A 189 -1.31 22.62 -8.10
CA ARG A 189 -0.21 23.62 -8.03
C ARG A 189 1.02 23.22 -8.84
N GLY A 190 0.95 22.12 -9.60
CA GLY A 190 2.02 21.71 -10.53
C GLY A 190 2.85 20.50 -10.09
N ARG A 191 2.55 19.85 -8.97
CA ARG A 191 3.16 18.56 -8.66
C ARG A 191 2.63 17.51 -9.64
N HIS A 192 3.51 16.90 -10.43
CA HIS A 192 3.10 16.00 -11.50
C HIS A 192 2.65 14.64 -10.95
N ASP A 193 3.44 14.04 -10.08
CA ASP A 193 3.19 12.69 -9.57
C ASP A 193 3.31 12.60 -8.04
N VAL A 194 2.75 11.53 -7.47
CA VAL A 194 2.74 11.31 -6.01
C VAL A 194 4.10 10.98 -5.43
N TYR A 195 5.07 10.62 -6.29
CA TYR A 195 6.42 10.21 -5.90
C TYR A 195 7.45 11.34 -6.00
N GLY A 196 7.05 12.51 -6.54
CA GLY A 196 7.98 13.64 -6.75
C GLY A 196 9.09 13.33 -7.76
N GLY A 197 8.80 12.56 -8.80
CA GLY A 197 9.76 12.17 -9.84
C GLY A 197 10.71 11.04 -9.44
N ARG A 198 10.56 10.47 -8.25
CA ARG A 198 11.54 9.55 -7.66
C ARG A 198 11.39 8.08 -8.05
N LEU A 199 10.35 7.67 -8.82
CA LEU A 199 10.22 6.28 -9.25
C LEU A 199 11.44 5.78 -10.03
N ALA A 200 12.18 6.65 -10.71
CA ALA A 200 13.43 6.33 -11.37
C ALA A 200 14.57 5.89 -10.43
N GLU A 201 14.44 6.15 -9.11
CA GLU A 201 15.39 5.71 -8.08
C GLU A 201 15.16 4.27 -7.62
N VAL A 202 14.03 3.66 -7.97
CA VAL A 202 13.69 2.27 -7.60
C VAL A 202 14.64 1.30 -8.30
N ARG A 203 15.50 0.63 -7.53
CA ARG A 203 16.50 -0.32 -8.03
C ARG A 203 15.98 -1.75 -8.11
N ALA A 204 15.06 -2.09 -7.22
CA ALA A 204 14.46 -3.43 -7.16
C ALA A 204 13.57 -3.70 -8.38
N PRO A 205 13.45 -4.95 -8.83
CA PRO A 205 12.43 -5.33 -9.81
C PRO A 205 11.05 -4.94 -9.30
N ALA A 206 10.20 -4.43 -10.18
CA ALA A 206 8.85 -3.97 -9.85
C ALA A 206 7.80 -4.54 -10.80
N LEU A 207 6.76 -5.13 -10.24
CA LEU A 207 5.55 -5.54 -10.96
C LEU A 207 4.43 -4.54 -10.67
N LEU A 208 3.93 -3.89 -11.71
CA LEU A 208 2.64 -3.20 -11.65
C LEU A 208 1.56 -4.26 -11.88
N LEU A 209 0.76 -4.56 -10.86
CA LEU A 209 -0.40 -5.44 -10.92
C LEU A 209 -1.64 -4.54 -10.98
N HIS A 210 -2.31 -4.46 -12.12
CA HIS A 210 -3.34 -3.44 -12.31
C HIS A 210 -4.62 -3.98 -12.91
N GLY A 211 -5.76 -3.47 -12.39
CA GLY A 211 -7.07 -3.81 -12.92
C GLY A 211 -7.38 -3.00 -14.19
N ALA A 212 -7.70 -3.69 -15.29
CA ALA A 212 -8.01 -3.05 -16.57
C ALA A 212 -9.27 -2.16 -16.53
N ARG A 213 -10.10 -2.33 -15.50
CA ARG A 213 -11.32 -1.54 -15.27
C ARG A 213 -11.26 -0.74 -13.97
N ASP A 214 -10.08 -0.39 -13.50
CA ASP A 214 -9.92 0.41 -12.29
C ASP A 214 -10.49 1.82 -12.51
N PRO A 215 -11.59 2.20 -11.83
CA PRO A 215 -12.24 3.50 -12.04
C PRO A 215 -11.44 4.68 -11.47
N ARG A 216 -10.34 4.40 -10.77
CA ARG A 216 -9.47 5.41 -10.15
C ARG A 216 -8.21 5.69 -10.96
N THR A 217 -8.05 5.05 -12.11
CA THR A 217 -6.91 5.21 -13.00
C THR A 217 -7.26 6.21 -14.10
N GLU A 218 -6.42 7.21 -14.28
CA GLU A 218 -6.53 8.15 -15.40
C GLU A 218 -5.86 7.57 -16.66
N PRO A 219 -6.31 7.96 -17.86
CA PRO A 219 -5.64 7.57 -19.09
C PRO A 219 -4.16 7.93 -19.09
N GLY A 220 -3.30 6.97 -19.43
CA GLY A 220 -1.84 7.14 -19.47
C GLY A 220 -1.14 7.08 -18.11
N GLU A 221 -1.87 6.91 -17.01
CA GLU A 221 -1.30 6.91 -15.66
C GLU A 221 -0.38 5.70 -15.42
N VAL A 222 -0.84 4.52 -15.81
CA VAL A 222 -0.07 3.28 -15.61
C VAL A 222 1.13 3.22 -16.53
N GLU A 223 0.98 3.67 -17.76
CA GLU A 223 2.07 3.79 -18.74
C GLU A 223 3.14 4.76 -18.25
N ALA A 224 2.74 5.89 -17.67
CA ALA A 224 3.66 6.86 -17.09
C ALA A 224 4.41 6.29 -15.87
N ALA A 225 3.71 5.56 -14.99
CA ALA A 225 4.33 4.88 -13.87
C ALA A 225 5.32 3.80 -14.33
N LEU A 226 4.94 3.00 -15.34
CA LEU A 226 5.80 1.97 -15.90
C LEU A 226 7.05 2.56 -16.56
N ALA A 227 6.89 3.63 -17.33
CA ALA A 227 8.01 4.33 -17.97
C ALA A 227 8.99 4.96 -16.97
N ALA A 228 8.52 5.32 -15.79
CA ALA A 228 9.35 5.88 -14.73
C ALA A 228 10.12 4.80 -13.93
N LEU A 229 9.77 3.52 -14.05
CA LEU A 229 10.41 2.43 -13.32
C LEU A 229 11.53 1.79 -14.17
N PRO A 230 12.80 1.85 -13.75
CA PRO A 230 13.93 1.29 -14.53
C PRO A 230 13.81 -0.22 -14.77
N ARG A 231 13.18 -0.95 -13.84
CA ARG A 231 13.00 -2.40 -13.88
C ARG A 231 11.53 -2.75 -13.63
N GLY A 232 10.63 -2.06 -14.34
CA GLY A 232 9.19 -2.26 -14.26
C GLY A 232 8.67 -3.28 -15.28
N ARG A 233 7.66 -4.05 -14.90
CA ARG A 233 6.77 -4.77 -15.81
C ARG A 233 5.33 -4.61 -15.36
N ILE A 234 4.39 -4.87 -16.24
CA ILE A 234 2.96 -4.80 -15.94
C ILE A 234 2.28 -6.15 -16.16
N GLU A 235 1.34 -6.47 -15.26
CA GLU A 235 0.34 -7.52 -15.40
C GLU A 235 -1.04 -6.88 -15.32
N TRP A 236 -1.80 -6.95 -16.41
CA TRP A 236 -3.18 -6.51 -16.47
C TRP A 236 -4.13 -7.63 -16.08
N VAL A 237 -5.05 -7.33 -15.18
CA VAL A 237 -6.10 -8.26 -14.72
C VAL A 237 -7.47 -7.69 -15.08
N ASP A 238 -8.42 -8.52 -15.47
CA ASP A 238 -9.81 -8.10 -15.74
C ASP A 238 -10.56 -7.80 -14.43
N ALA A 239 -10.14 -6.76 -13.74
CA ALA A 239 -10.58 -6.35 -12.41
C ALA A 239 -10.76 -4.84 -12.32
N GLY A 240 -11.37 -4.39 -11.20
CA GLY A 240 -11.37 -3.00 -10.75
C GLY A 240 -10.12 -2.67 -9.93
N HIS A 241 -10.29 -1.81 -8.91
CA HIS A 241 -9.21 -1.27 -8.09
C HIS A 241 -8.48 -2.31 -7.21
N SER A 242 -9.04 -3.49 -6.97
CA SER A 242 -8.42 -4.51 -6.12
C SER A 242 -8.36 -5.86 -6.83
N PRO A 243 -7.34 -6.12 -7.69
CA PRO A 243 -7.13 -7.39 -8.36
C PRO A 243 -7.14 -8.61 -7.43
N HIS A 244 -6.43 -8.55 -6.29
CA HIS A 244 -6.29 -9.69 -5.35
C HIS A 244 -7.59 -10.08 -4.61
N THR A 245 -8.65 -9.25 -4.65
CA THR A 245 -9.98 -9.57 -4.10
C THR A 245 -11.07 -9.68 -5.16
N SER A 246 -10.71 -9.61 -6.43
CA SER A 246 -11.63 -9.65 -7.56
C SER A 246 -12.03 -11.08 -7.95
N ARG A 247 -12.86 -11.21 -8.99
CA ARG A 247 -13.16 -12.53 -9.61
C ARG A 247 -11.92 -13.19 -10.20
N GLU A 248 -10.89 -12.41 -10.54
CA GLU A 248 -9.61 -12.85 -11.08
C GLU A 248 -8.54 -12.96 -9.97
N ALA A 249 -8.93 -13.00 -8.69
CA ALA A 249 -8.00 -13.01 -7.56
C ALA A 249 -6.95 -14.12 -7.66
N ALA A 250 -7.35 -15.32 -8.03
CA ALA A 250 -6.43 -16.45 -8.19
C ALA A 250 -5.33 -16.16 -9.22
N ARG A 251 -5.67 -15.53 -10.37
CA ARG A 251 -4.71 -15.12 -11.40
C ARG A 251 -3.80 -13.99 -10.90
N ALA A 252 -4.38 -12.97 -10.28
CA ALA A 252 -3.64 -11.83 -9.75
C ALA A 252 -2.62 -12.27 -8.68
N ILE A 253 -3.06 -13.11 -7.74
CA ILE A 253 -2.20 -13.65 -6.68
C ILE A 253 -1.10 -14.54 -7.27
N ALA A 254 -1.43 -15.42 -8.22
CA ALA A 254 -0.44 -16.27 -8.87
C ALA A 254 0.65 -15.45 -9.57
N ALA A 255 0.28 -14.40 -10.31
CA ALA A 255 1.22 -13.52 -10.99
C ALA A 255 2.15 -12.78 -10.00
N ALA A 256 1.60 -12.29 -8.88
CA ALA A 256 2.39 -11.66 -7.83
C ALA A 256 3.35 -12.66 -7.15
N VAL A 257 2.87 -13.86 -6.79
CA VAL A 257 3.69 -14.92 -6.17
C VAL A 257 4.82 -15.35 -7.10
N GLU A 258 4.54 -15.62 -8.38
CA GLU A 258 5.55 -15.99 -9.36
C GLU A 258 6.64 -14.92 -9.50
N PHE A 259 6.22 -13.66 -9.53
CA PHE A 259 7.14 -12.53 -9.57
C PHE A 259 8.02 -12.46 -8.31
N LEU A 260 7.44 -12.55 -7.12
CA LEU A 260 8.15 -12.49 -5.85
C LEU A 260 9.11 -13.67 -5.64
N GLU A 261 8.83 -14.82 -6.25
CA GLU A 261 9.71 -16.00 -6.29
C GLU A 261 10.82 -15.87 -7.36
N GLY A 262 10.90 -14.76 -8.09
CA GLY A 262 11.88 -14.54 -9.15
C GLY A 262 11.60 -15.33 -10.44
N ARG A 263 10.45 -15.96 -10.54
CA ARG A 263 10.04 -16.70 -11.74
C ARG A 263 9.56 -15.72 -12.82
N GLY A 264 10.00 -15.96 -14.06
CA GLY A 264 9.60 -15.13 -15.21
C GLY A 264 10.23 -13.73 -15.24
N TRP A 265 11.23 -13.44 -14.41
CA TRP A 265 12.05 -12.24 -14.54
C TRP A 265 13.33 -12.58 -15.32
N PRO A 266 13.70 -11.81 -16.36
CA PRO A 266 14.97 -12.05 -17.03
C PRO A 266 16.12 -11.91 -16.02
N PRO A 267 17.19 -12.76 -16.11
CA PRO A 267 18.35 -12.60 -15.25
C PRO A 267 18.88 -11.16 -15.35
N ALA A 268 19.43 -10.65 -14.25
CA ALA A 268 20.09 -9.36 -14.26
C ALA A 268 21.21 -9.41 -15.30
N ALA A 269 21.22 -8.44 -16.22
CA ALA A 269 22.26 -8.29 -17.22
C ALA A 269 23.59 -7.91 -16.54
#